data_ef6522294ccc2ec34e38d92eb1afc8a6
#
_entry.id   ef6522294ccc2ec34e38d92eb1afc8a6
#
_cell.length_a   1.000
_cell.length_b   1.000
_cell.length_c   1.000
_cell.angle_alpha   90.00
_cell.angle_beta   90.00
_cell.angle_gamma   90.00
#
_symmetry.space_group_name_H-M   'P 1'
#
loop_
_entity.id
_entity.type
_entity.pdbx_description
1 polymer ?
#
loop_
_entity_poly.entity_id
_entity_poly.type
_entity_poly.pdbx_seq_one_letter_code
_entity_poly.pdbx_strand_id
1 'polypeptide(L)'
;CKRPYNQVPPFDCGPCSGSSRRCSGTTRLSKLRLEEARVSVPIAQAHAQAVQVLRANGCDAKYAEAIVDHLIDAELCGVESHGIMRALQYADELRRGYLVANVIPNVTSGSSATVDVDGAGGIGILAMNAATDAGIVVARKHGVAALAVRNIGHTGRLGAFAERAADAGCLFIACGGGARERWRMVAPYGGSKAVLPTNPWCLGIPGGAQGPVVLDCATGQVAGGWIYAAQRAGATLTDGSIVDSSGHPSTDPADYFNGGAILPKGGVLGYGLATMGELICDAMLGPATLECNTFILMVDTGLYRAKSSLQNAAEAILDELRNCPPAPGFDRVEVCGEREQIHRAQTSVLRLPARTWEALVTHQ
;
A
#
# COMPACT_ATOMS: atom_id res chain seq x y z
N CYS A 1 -41.41 -6.10 -19.84
CA CYS A 1 -41.32 -4.62 -19.71
C CYS A 1 -39.89 -4.21 -19.42
N LYS A 2 -39.20 -3.77 -20.47
CA LYS A 2 -37.86 -3.17 -20.35
C LYS A 2 -38.05 -1.68 -20.06
N ARG A 3 -37.59 -1.17 -18.92
CA ARG A 3 -37.42 0.28 -18.71
C ARG A 3 -35.95 0.61 -18.96
N PRO A 4 -35.64 1.66 -19.72
CA PRO A 4 -34.26 2.09 -19.96
C PRO A 4 -33.69 2.78 -18.72
N TYR A 5 -32.51 2.37 -18.32
CA TYR A 5 -31.68 3.08 -17.35
C TYR A 5 -31.06 4.27 -18.07
N ASN A 6 -31.60 5.45 -17.90
CA ASN A 6 -30.91 6.73 -18.14
C ASN A 6 -31.84 7.86 -17.74
N GLN A 7 -31.60 8.44 -16.57
CA GLN A 7 -31.85 9.86 -16.23
C GLN A 7 -31.63 10.04 -14.73
N VAL A 8 -30.34 10.29 -14.37
CA VAL A 8 -30.07 11.02 -13.13
C VAL A 8 -30.11 12.49 -13.51
N PRO A 9 -30.98 13.32 -12.89
CA PRO A 9 -30.98 14.74 -13.19
C PRO A 9 -29.66 15.39 -12.72
N PRO A 10 -29.18 16.41 -13.45
CA PRO A 10 -28.02 17.17 -13.00
C PRO A 10 -28.33 17.87 -11.69
N PHE A 11 -27.41 17.84 -10.76
CA PHE A 11 -27.44 18.64 -9.53
C PHE A 11 -27.48 20.11 -9.93
N ASP A 12 -28.60 20.76 -9.64
CA ASP A 12 -28.83 22.20 -9.86
C ASP A 12 -28.03 22.96 -8.79
N CYS A 13 -26.85 23.48 -9.17
CA CYS A 13 -26.14 24.48 -8.39
C CYS A 13 -26.76 25.83 -8.68
N GLY A 14 -27.57 26.34 -7.77
CA GLY A 14 -28.12 27.69 -7.82
C GLY A 14 -27.05 28.75 -8.09
N PRO A 15 -27.40 29.91 -8.64
CA PRO A 15 -26.43 30.88 -9.16
C PRO A 15 -25.60 31.54 -8.05
N CYS A 16 -24.30 31.24 -8.01
CA CYS A 16 -23.33 32.04 -7.28
C CYS A 16 -23.04 33.31 -8.04
N SER A 17 -23.60 34.43 -7.58
CA SER A 17 -23.22 35.77 -7.99
C SER A 17 -21.89 36.16 -7.35
N GLY A 18 -20.91 36.54 -8.17
CA GLY A 18 -19.81 37.40 -7.72
C GLY A 18 -18.39 36.90 -7.96
N SER A 19 -17.72 37.63 -8.83
CA SER A 19 -16.27 37.76 -9.06
C SER A 19 -15.53 36.62 -9.75
N SER A 20 -15.17 36.91 -11.01
CA SER A 20 -14.22 36.19 -11.85
C SER A 20 -12.82 36.10 -11.20
N ARG A 21 -12.53 35.06 -10.47
CA ARG A 21 -11.16 34.58 -10.30
C ARG A 21 -10.98 33.35 -11.19
N ARG A 22 -10.10 33.49 -12.18
CA ARG A 22 -9.68 32.39 -13.03
C ARG A 22 -9.12 31.30 -12.13
N CYS A 23 -9.81 30.17 -12.05
CA CYS A 23 -9.26 28.94 -11.48
C CYS A 23 -8.17 28.42 -12.45
N SER A 24 -6.96 28.91 -12.30
CA SER A 24 -5.76 28.27 -12.84
C SER A 24 -5.30 27.22 -11.83
N GLY A 25 -6.12 26.19 -11.66
CA GLY A 25 -5.80 25.06 -10.77
C GLY A 25 -5.48 23.83 -11.58
N THR A 26 -4.31 23.74 -12.18
CA THR A 26 -3.71 22.47 -12.55
C THR A 26 -3.46 21.69 -11.26
N THR A 27 -4.43 20.87 -10.87
CA THR A 27 -4.23 19.89 -9.78
C THR A 27 -3.34 18.77 -10.34
N ARG A 28 -2.06 19.06 -10.57
CA ARG A 28 -1.07 17.99 -10.46
C ARG A 28 -1.30 17.39 -9.08
N LEU A 29 -1.53 16.07 -9.03
CA LEU A 29 -1.10 15.25 -7.89
C LEU A 29 0.44 15.33 -7.86
N SER A 30 0.96 16.56 -7.70
CA SER A 30 2.34 16.77 -7.43
C SER A 30 2.54 16.17 -6.04
N LYS A 31 3.20 14.98 -5.99
CA LYS A 31 3.95 14.59 -4.81
C LYS A 31 4.51 15.90 -4.27
N LEU A 32 4.15 16.25 -3.02
CA LEU A 32 4.84 17.28 -2.29
C LEU A 32 6.32 17.02 -2.53
N ARG A 33 6.94 17.77 -3.46
CA ARG A 33 8.40 17.79 -3.58
C ARG A 33 8.84 18.63 -2.41
N LEU A 34 8.89 17.98 -1.25
CA LEU A 34 9.71 18.48 -0.17
C LEU A 34 11.10 18.57 -0.77
N GLU A 35 11.66 19.75 -0.88
CA GLU A 35 13.05 19.98 -1.30
C GLU A 35 14.00 19.50 -0.19
N GLU A 36 13.79 18.24 0.24
CA GLU A 36 14.75 17.59 1.13
C GLU A 36 15.97 17.21 0.29
N ALA A 37 17.16 17.58 0.76
CA ALA A 37 18.42 17.20 0.12
C ALA A 37 18.44 15.67 -0.05
N ARG A 38 18.73 15.22 -1.28
CA ARG A 38 18.80 13.80 -1.62
C ARG A 38 20.21 13.41 -1.99
N VAL A 39 20.63 12.25 -1.54
CA VAL A 39 21.89 11.63 -1.90
C VAL A 39 21.66 10.46 -2.86
N SER A 40 22.58 10.31 -3.81
CA SER A 40 22.59 9.17 -4.72
C SER A 40 23.41 8.06 -4.10
N VAL A 41 22.79 6.89 -3.89
CA VAL A 41 23.41 5.74 -3.23
C VAL A 41 23.30 4.53 -4.16
N PRO A 42 24.42 3.84 -4.47
CA PRO A 42 24.35 2.59 -5.21
C PRO A 42 23.45 1.57 -4.51
N ILE A 43 22.64 0.84 -5.28
CA ILE A 43 21.66 -0.13 -4.74
C ILE A 43 22.33 -1.12 -3.79
N ALA A 44 23.48 -1.70 -4.20
CA ALA A 44 24.21 -2.66 -3.39
C ALA A 44 24.72 -2.06 -2.05
N GLN A 45 25.12 -0.81 -2.05
CA GLN A 45 25.55 -0.11 -0.84
C GLN A 45 24.37 0.14 0.11
N ALA A 46 23.24 0.59 -0.43
CA ALA A 46 22.04 0.80 0.35
C ALA A 46 21.52 -0.52 0.97
N HIS A 47 21.51 -1.58 0.18
CA HIS A 47 21.16 -2.93 0.64
C HIS A 47 22.09 -3.39 1.78
N ALA A 48 23.42 -3.36 1.58
CA ALA A 48 24.37 -3.78 2.60
C ALA A 48 24.21 -3.00 3.91
N GLN A 49 23.99 -1.68 3.83
CA GLN A 49 23.81 -0.83 5.00
C GLN A 49 22.51 -1.19 5.76
N ALA A 50 21.40 -1.41 5.07
CA ALA A 50 20.15 -1.79 5.72
C ALA A 50 20.21 -3.19 6.35
N VAL A 51 20.89 -4.14 5.71
CA VAL A 51 21.18 -5.46 6.29
C VAL A 51 22.01 -5.31 7.57
N GLN A 52 23.03 -4.45 7.55
CA GLN A 52 23.84 -4.18 8.75
C GLN A 52 23.00 -3.62 9.90
N VAL A 53 22.09 -2.68 9.63
CA VAL A 53 21.18 -2.12 10.64
C VAL A 53 20.33 -3.21 11.29
N LEU A 54 19.72 -4.10 10.52
CA LEU A 54 18.89 -5.17 11.05
C LEU A 54 19.74 -6.22 11.82
N ARG A 55 20.92 -6.53 11.33
CA ARG A 55 21.85 -7.47 12.00
C ARG A 55 22.34 -6.94 13.35
N ALA A 56 22.66 -5.65 13.43
CA ALA A 56 23.03 -4.99 14.69
C ALA A 56 21.90 -5.02 15.73
N ASN A 57 20.65 -5.25 15.30
CA ASN A 57 19.48 -5.36 16.15
C ASN A 57 18.94 -6.80 16.27
N GLY A 58 19.78 -7.80 16.10
CA GLY A 58 19.52 -9.21 16.44
C GLY A 58 19.05 -10.09 15.29
N CYS A 59 18.93 -9.57 14.06
CA CYS A 59 18.60 -10.41 12.91
C CYS A 59 19.83 -11.18 12.43
N ASP A 60 19.65 -12.45 12.08
CA ASP A 60 20.66 -13.19 11.31
C ASP A 60 20.74 -12.67 9.87
N ALA A 61 21.79 -13.08 9.14
CA ALA A 61 22.04 -12.59 7.80
C ALA A 61 20.87 -12.91 6.84
N LYS A 62 20.39 -14.15 6.84
CA LYS A 62 19.34 -14.62 5.93
C LYS A 62 18.01 -13.91 6.19
N TYR A 63 17.66 -13.72 7.46
CA TYR A 63 16.45 -13.00 7.86
C TYR A 63 16.53 -11.54 7.44
N ALA A 64 17.65 -10.87 7.70
CA ALA A 64 17.87 -9.47 7.34
C ALA A 64 17.86 -9.25 5.81
N GLU A 65 18.57 -10.10 5.05
CA GLU A 65 18.61 -10.02 3.59
C GLU A 65 17.22 -10.14 2.97
N ALA A 66 16.43 -11.16 3.38
CA ALA A 66 15.08 -11.35 2.84
C ALA A 66 14.14 -10.17 3.10
N ILE A 67 14.30 -9.46 4.22
CA ILE A 67 13.55 -8.24 4.52
C ILE A 67 14.05 -7.09 3.65
N VAL A 68 15.36 -6.89 3.58
CA VAL A 68 15.96 -5.76 2.87
C VAL A 68 15.73 -5.87 1.37
N ASP A 69 15.73 -7.07 0.78
CA ASP A 69 15.37 -7.30 -0.62
C ASP A 69 13.99 -6.69 -0.94
N HIS A 70 13.01 -6.90 -0.06
CA HIS A 70 11.68 -6.33 -0.22
C HIS A 70 11.68 -4.79 -0.07
N LEU A 71 12.48 -4.24 0.87
CA LEU A 71 12.59 -2.80 1.06
C LEU A 71 13.27 -2.11 -0.14
N ILE A 72 14.29 -2.74 -0.70
CA ILE A 72 14.95 -2.28 -1.93
C ILE A 72 13.99 -2.33 -3.12
N ASP A 73 13.21 -3.41 -3.27
CA ASP A 73 12.18 -3.48 -4.30
C ASP A 73 11.16 -2.33 -4.19
N ALA A 74 10.74 -1.99 -2.98
CA ALA A 74 9.86 -0.84 -2.75
C ALA A 74 10.50 0.50 -3.18
N GLU A 75 11.81 0.70 -2.91
CA GLU A 75 12.56 1.88 -3.40
C GLU A 75 12.63 1.89 -4.94
N LEU A 76 12.93 0.75 -5.54
CA LEU A 76 12.99 0.62 -7.00
C LEU A 76 11.64 0.92 -7.65
N CYS A 77 10.54 0.63 -6.98
CA CYS A 77 9.18 0.99 -7.40
C CYS A 77 8.80 2.45 -7.13
N GLY A 78 9.66 3.23 -6.48
CA GLY A 78 9.37 4.61 -6.08
C GLY A 78 8.38 4.71 -4.91
N VAL A 79 8.21 3.63 -4.13
CA VAL A 79 7.34 3.55 -2.94
C VAL A 79 8.19 3.74 -1.68
N GLU A 80 8.83 4.91 -1.57
CA GLU A 80 9.79 5.25 -0.51
C GLU A 80 9.25 5.05 0.91
N SER A 81 7.94 5.26 1.12
CA SER A 81 7.30 5.07 2.43
C SER A 81 7.35 3.63 2.95
N HIS A 82 7.61 2.66 2.07
CA HIS A 82 7.76 1.23 2.35
C HIS A 82 9.17 0.73 2.01
N GLY A 83 10.08 1.66 1.70
CA GLY A 83 11.46 1.41 1.32
C GLY A 83 12.40 1.30 2.51
N ILE A 84 13.68 1.56 2.24
CA ILE A 84 14.81 1.31 3.14
C ILE A 84 14.73 2.03 4.50
N MET A 85 14.01 3.15 4.58
CA MET A 85 13.76 3.84 5.84
C MET A 85 13.08 2.94 6.89
N ARG A 86 12.35 1.91 6.45
CA ARG A 86 11.69 0.96 7.35
C ARG A 86 12.68 0.09 8.13
N ALA A 87 13.91 -0.08 7.65
CA ALA A 87 14.93 -0.79 8.40
C ALA A 87 15.20 -0.12 9.77
N LEU A 88 15.17 1.21 9.84
CA LEU A 88 15.33 1.96 11.09
C LEU A 88 14.13 1.74 12.03
N GLN A 89 12.91 1.71 11.50
CA GLN A 89 11.70 1.41 12.28
C GLN A 89 11.77 -0.01 12.83
N TYR A 90 12.09 -0.99 12.00
CA TYR A 90 12.15 -2.39 12.43
C TYR A 90 13.26 -2.60 13.46
N ALA A 91 14.42 -1.94 13.31
CA ALA A 91 15.49 -1.97 14.29
C ALA A 91 15.04 -1.44 15.66
N ASP A 92 14.29 -0.33 15.69
CA ASP A 92 13.74 0.22 16.93
C ASP A 92 12.67 -0.71 17.54
N GLU A 93 11.80 -1.28 16.73
CA GLU A 93 10.76 -2.22 17.16
C GLU A 93 11.33 -3.53 17.71
N LEU A 94 12.40 -4.06 17.09
CA LEU A 94 13.15 -5.22 17.59
C LEU A 94 13.83 -4.92 18.94
N ARG A 95 14.50 -3.78 19.04
CA ARG A 95 15.18 -3.36 20.27
C ARG A 95 14.22 -3.19 21.46
N ARG A 96 13.01 -2.70 21.20
CA ARG A 96 11.95 -2.56 22.21
C ARG A 96 11.20 -3.85 22.51
N GLY A 97 11.50 -4.94 21.81
CA GLY A 97 10.79 -6.21 21.97
C GLY A 97 9.35 -6.20 21.44
N TYR A 98 9.00 -5.21 20.58
CA TYR A 98 7.71 -5.18 19.90
C TYR A 98 7.65 -6.20 18.78
N LEU A 99 8.76 -6.43 18.08
CA LEU A 99 8.96 -7.49 17.09
C LEU A 99 9.96 -8.53 17.58
N VAL A 100 9.83 -9.74 17.06
CA VAL A 100 10.74 -10.87 17.32
C VAL A 100 11.59 -11.13 16.07
N ALA A 101 12.92 -11.15 16.24
CA ALA A 101 13.85 -11.47 15.15
C ALA A 101 13.92 -12.98 14.88
N ASN A 102 14.33 -13.34 13.66
CA ASN A 102 14.69 -14.70 13.25
C ASN A 102 13.57 -15.74 13.39
N VAL A 103 12.32 -15.27 13.42
CA VAL A 103 11.16 -16.16 13.46
C VAL A 103 10.87 -16.75 12.09
N ILE A 104 10.41 -17.97 12.09
CA ILE A 104 9.90 -18.65 10.88
C ILE A 104 8.37 -18.64 10.99
N PRO A 105 7.66 -18.04 10.02
CA PRO A 105 6.21 -18.07 10.00
C PRO A 105 5.68 -19.49 9.98
N ASN A 106 4.70 -19.78 10.84
CA ASN A 106 4.05 -21.08 10.87
C ASN A 106 2.90 -21.10 9.85
N VAL A 107 3.01 -21.95 8.84
CA VAL A 107 2.01 -22.10 7.78
C VAL A 107 1.24 -23.39 8.00
N THR A 108 -0.05 -23.27 8.22
CA THR A 108 -0.96 -24.42 8.35
C THR A 108 -1.90 -24.44 7.15
N SER A 109 -1.75 -25.44 6.28
CA SER A 109 -2.66 -25.72 5.19
C SER A 109 -3.25 -27.12 5.38
N GLY A 110 -4.58 -27.20 5.46
CA GLY A 110 -5.29 -28.46 5.59
C GLY A 110 -5.65 -29.09 4.24
N SER A 111 -6.65 -29.98 4.24
CA SER A 111 -7.24 -30.54 3.02
C SER A 111 -8.17 -29.56 2.29
N SER A 112 -8.47 -28.42 2.87
CA SER A 112 -9.35 -27.37 2.35
C SER A 112 -8.58 -26.30 1.54
N ALA A 113 -9.33 -25.42 0.91
CA ALA A 113 -8.78 -24.25 0.20
C ALA A 113 -8.37 -23.10 1.15
N THR A 114 -8.16 -23.36 2.44
CA THR A 114 -7.79 -22.36 3.45
C THR A 114 -6.35 -22.55 3.91
N VAL A 115 -5.68 -21.43 4.19
CA VAL A 115 -4.32 -21.39 4.76
C VAL A 115 -4.33 -20.43 5.93
N ASP A 116 -3.76 -20.84 7.04
CA ASP A 116 -3.51 -20.00 8.21
C ASP A 116 -2.01 -19.77 8.35
N VAL A 117 -1.60 -18.52 8.52
CA VAL A 117 -0.19 -18.13 8.68
C VAL A 117 -0.06 -17.32 9.96
N ASP A 118 0.65 -17.88 10.92
CA ASP A 118 1.09 -17.18 12.13
C ASP A 118 2.51 -16.64 11.89
N GLY A 119 2.68 -15.33 11.89
CA GLY A 119 3.97 -14.68 11.71
C GLY A 119 4.87 -14.68 12.93
N ALA A 120 4.43 -15.33 14.03
CA ALA A 120 5.20 -15.51 15.28
C ALA A 120 5.75 -14.20 15.87
N GLY A 121 5.08 -13.10 15.65
CA GLY A 121 5.51 -11.79 16.15
C GLY A 121 6.64 -11.12 15.35
N GLY A 122 6.99 -11.65 14.19
CA GLY A 122 8.06 -11.13 13.36
C GLY A 122 7.66 -9.99 12.43
N ILE A 123 8.62 -9.52 11.64
CA ILE A 123 8.40 -8.55 10.55
C ILE A 123 7.48 -9.21 9.52
N GLY A 124 6.36 -8.55 9.20
CA GLY A 124 5.29 -9.13 8.41
C GLY A 124 5.66 -9.54 6.98
N ILE A 125 6.74 -8.99 6.42
CA ILE A 125 7.23 -9.30 5.07
C ILE A 125 7.45 -10.82 4.88
N LEU A 126 8.06 -11.49 5.86
CA LEU A 126 8.33 -12.94 5.75
C LEU A 126 7.08 -13.79 5.85
N ALA A 127 6.12 -13.40 6.71
CA ALA A 127 4.83 -14.07 6.79
C ALA A 127 4.03 -13.91 5.50
N MET A 128 4.04 -12.72 4.90
CA MET A 128 3.41 -12.45 3.61
C MET A 128 4.08 -13.22 2.47
N ASN A 129 5.41 -13.38 2.50
CA ASN A 129 6.12 -14.24 1.56
C ASN A 129 5.64 -15.69 1.67
N ALA A 130 5.62 -16.24 2.88
CA ALA A 130 5.17 -17.61 3.13
C ALA A 130 3.70 -17.82 2.75
N ALA A 131 2.83 -16.83 3.08
CA ALA A 131 1.43 -16.84 2.70
C ALA A 131 1.25 -16.86 1.18
N THR A 132 2.01 -16.02 0.46
CA THR A 132 1.92 -15.96 -1.01
C THR A 132 2.34 -17.28 -1.65
N ASP A 133 3.43 -17.89 -1.20
CA ASP A 133 3.90 -19.18 -1.73
C ASP A 133 2.89 -20.31 -1.46
N ALA A 134 2.40 -20.40 -0.24
CA ALA A 134 1.39 -21.39 0.13
C ALA A 134 0.08 -21.16 -0.63
N GLY A 135 -0.36 -19.91 -0.75
CA GLY A 135 -1.57 -19.53 -1.46
C GLY A 135 -1.55 -19.89 -2.93
N ILE A 136 -0.43 -19.70 -3.62
CA ILE A 136 -0.24 -20.12 -5.03
C ILE A 136 -0.38 -21.63 -5.16
N VAL A 137 0.24 -22.41 -4.27
CA VAL A 137 0.16 -23.86 -4.29
C VAL A 137 -1.29 -24.35 -4.06
N VAL A 138 -1.97 -23.78 -3.07
CA VAL A 138 -3.34 -24.15 -2.72
C VAL A 138 -4.32 -23.71 -3.81
N ALA A 139 -4.18 -22.50 -4.36
CA ALA A 139 -5.01 -22.01 -5.47
C ALA A 139 -4.88 -22.90 -6.70
N ARG A 140 -3.68 -23.32 -7.07
CA ARG A 140 -3.47 -24.26 -8.19
C ARG A 140 -4.11 -25.63 -7.95
N LYS A 141 -4.14 -26.11 -6.71
CA LYS A 141 -4.71 -27.40 -6.36
C LYS A 141 -6.23 -27.37 -6.30
N HIS A 142 -6.80 -26.32 -5.74
CA HIS A 142 -8.22 -26.23 -5.41
C HIS A 142 -8.98 -25.21 -6.26
N GLY A 143 -8.27 -24.42 -7.10
CA GLY A 143 -8.82 -23.34 -7.88
C GLY A 143 -8.89 -22.01 -7.12
N VAL A 144 -8.91 -22.06 -5.81
CA VAL A 144 -9.00 -20.90 -4.92
C VAL A 144 -8.22 -21.18 -3.63
N ALA A 145 -7.67 -20.12 -3.03
CA ALA A 145 -7.12 -20.16 -1.67
C ALA A 145 -7.60 -18.93 -0.88
N ALA A 146 -8.09 -19.15 0.34
CA ALA A 146 -8.40 -18.10 1.30
C ALA A 146 -7.40 -18.18 2.46
N LEU A 147 -6.68 -17.08 2.71
CA LEU A 147 -5.59 -17.09 3.68
C LEU A 147 -5.82 -16.06 4.77
N ALA A 148 -5.54 -16.44 6.01
CA ALA A 148 -5.43 -15.55 7.16
C ALA A 148 -3.96 -15.41 7.54
N VAL A 149 -3.44 -14.18 7.60
CA VAL A 149 -2.07 -13.88 8.07
C VAL A 149 -2.19 -13.05 9.33
N ARG A 150 -1.68 -13.56 10.43
CA ARG A 150 -1.86 -12.99 11.77
C ARG A 150 -0.55 -12.92 12.53
N ASN A 151 -0.56 -12.17 13.66
CA ASN A 151 0.58 -12.03 14.57
C ASN A 151 1.83 -11.54 13.81
N ILE A 152 1.67 -10.44 13.08
CA ILE A 152 2.67 -9.86 12.19
C ILE A 152 2.90 -8.38 12.47
N GLY A 153 4.14 -7.94 12.32
CA GLY A 153 4.50 -6.55 12.16
C GLY A 153 4.20 -6.02 10.76
N HIS A 154 4.79 -4.88 10.42
CA HIS A 154 4.58 -4.22 9.13
C HIS A 154 4.90 -5.14 7.94
N THR A 155 4.01 -5.14 6.94
CA THR A 155 4.06 -6.07 5.80
C THR A 155 4.89 -5.59 4.61
N GLY A 156 5.41 -4.36 4.65
CA GLY A 156 6.05 -3.76 3.48
C GLY A 156 5.04 -3.37 2.38
N ARG A 157 5.48 -3.31 1.14
CA ARG A 157 4.67 -3.01 -0.04
C ARG A 157 3.85 -4.23 -0.45
N LEU A 158 2.52 -4.15 -0.33
CA LEU A 158 1.63 -5.27 -0.67
C LEU A 158 1.68 -5.62 -2.15
N GLY A 159 1.92 -4.64 -3.02
CA GLY A 159 2.04 -4.85 -4.45
C GLY A 159 3.07 -5.91 -4.86
N ALA A 160 4.16 -6.09 -4.11
CA ALA A 160 5.17 -7.11 -4.40
C ALA A 160 4.61 -8.55 -4.32
N PHE A 161 3.72 -8.81 -3.38
CA PHE A 161 3.07 -10.11 -3.23
C PHE A 161 2.03 -10.34 -4.32
N ALA A 162 1.29 -9.27 -4.68
CA ALA A 162 0.32 -9.29 -5.76
C ALA A 162 0.98 -9.53 -7.13
N GLU A 163 2.12 -8.88 -7.41
CA GLU A 163 2.93 -9.10 -8.61
C GLU A 163 3.34 -10.58 -8.70
N ARG A 164 3.90 -11.15 -7.62
CA ARG A 164 4.35 -12.53 -7.58
C ARG A 164 3.20 -13.54 -7.79
N ALA A 165 2.04 -13.30 -7.18
CA ALA A 165 0.86 -14.14 -7.37
C ALA A 165 0.34 -14.06 -8.82
N ALA A 166 0.29 -12.87 -9.40
CA ALA A 166 -0.14 -12.64 -10.77
C ALA A 166 0.82 -13.27 -11.80
N ASP A 167 2.13 -13.18 -11.59
CA ASP A 167 3.13 -13.86 -12.42
C ASP A 167 2.96 -15.40 -12.38
N ALA A 168 2.54 -15.91 -11.21
CA ALA A 168 2.18 -17.31 -11.05
C ALA A 168 0.82 -17.69 -11.67
N GLY A 169 0.09 -16.76 -12.28
CA GLY A 169 -1.20 -16.98 -12.92
C GLY A 169 -2.40 -16.88 -11.99
N CYS A 170 -2.25 -16.25 -10.82
CA CYS A 170 -3.33 -16.07 -9.85
C CYS A 170 -3.86 -14.64 -9.87
N LEU A 171 -5.19 -14.48 -9.74
CA LEU A 171 -5.77 -13.25 -9.20
C LEU A 171 -5.44 -13.22 -7.70
N PHE A 172 -5.00 -12.05 -7.24
CA PHE A 172 -4.69 -11.78 -5.83
C PHE A 172 -5.57 -10.63 -5.33
N ILE A 173 -6.23 -10.83 -4.19
CA ILE A 173 -6.99 -9.78 -3.49
C ILE A 173 -6.59 -9.84 -2.03
N ALA A 174 -6.10 -8.74 -1.47
CA ALA A 174 -5.75 -8.65 -0.07
C ALA A 174 -6.29 -7.39 0.58
N CYS A 175 -6.61 -7.47 1.87
CA CYS A 175 -6.88 -6.32 2.72
C CYS A 175 -6.19 -6.48 4.08
N GLY A 176 -5.78 -5.35 4.65
CA GLY A 176 -5.17 -5.26 5.98
C GLY A 176 -6.03 -4.48 6.96
N GLY A 177 -5.98 -4.88 8.24
CA GLY A 177 -6.73 -4.22 9.31
C GLY A 177 -6.59 -4.94 10.66
N GLY A 178 -7.55 -4.72 11.57
CA GLY A 178 -7.60 -5.40 12.86
C GLY A 178 -6.84 -4.71 13.99
N ALA A 179 -6.23 -3.56 13.76
CA ALA A 179 -5.48 -2.81 14.76
C ALA A 179 -6.02 -1.38 14.99
N ARG A 180 -7.31 -1.15 14.76
CA ARG A 180 -7.94 0.18 14.86
C ARG A 180 -7.76 0.86 16.21
N GLU A 181 -7.60 0.13 17.28
CA GLU A 181 -7.36 0.73 18.60
C GLU A 181 -5.96 1.34 18.75
N ARG A 182 -4.99 0.84 17.99
CA ARG A 182 -3.59 1.32 17.98
C ARG A 182 -3.35 2.38 16.91
N TRP A 183 -3.99 2.25 15.76
CA TRP A 183 -3.72 3.06 14.57
C TRP A 183 -4.95 3.87 14.14
N ARG A 184 -5.46 4.72 15.03
CA ARG A 184 -6.55 5.66 14.73
C ARG A 184 -6.01 6.83 13.92
N MET A 185 -6.17 6.78 12.62
CA MET A 185 -5.63 7.76 11.68
C MET A 185 -6.70 8.40 10.79
N VAL A 186 -7.71 7.61 10.38
CA VAL A 186 -8.70 8.00 9.38
C VAL A 186 -10.07 8.20 10.04
N ALA A 187 -10.74 9.30 9.72
CA ALA A 187 -12.12 9.53 10.13
C ALA A 187 -13.08 8.69 9.28
N PRO A 188 -14.18 8.18 9.85
CA PRO A 188 -15.30 7.69 9.05
C PRO A 188 -15.84 8.80 8.14
N TYR A 189 -16.46 8.43 7.02
CA TYR A 189 -17.10 9.42 6.17
C TYR A 189 -18.23 10.16 6.95
N GLY A 190 -18.14 11.49 7.02
CA GLY A 190 -18.99 12.34 7.84
C GLY A 190 -18.59 12.42 9.32
N GLY A 191 -17.52 11.74 9.73
CA GLY A 191 -16.96 11.83 11.08
C GLY A 191 -15.89 12.90 11.21
N SER A 192 -15.65 13.37 12.44
CA SER A 192 -14.64 14.39 12.76
C SER A 192 -13.43 13.84 13.52
N LYS A 193 -13.42 12.54 13.86
CA LYS A 193 -12.36 11.93 14.67
C LYS A 193 -11.78 10.71 13.98
N ALA A 194 -10.48 10.52 14.17
CA ALA A 194 -9.77 9.33 13.72
C ALA A 194 -10.26 8.09 14.49
N VAL A 195 -10.79 7.09 13.79
CA VAL A 195 -11.34 5.84 14.35
C VAL A 195 -10.75 4.62 13.63
N LEU A 196 -10.40 4.78 12.34
CA LEU A 196 -9.91 3.70 11.48
C LEU A 196 -8.42 3.84 11.21
N PRO A 197 -7.69 2.76 10.99
CA PRO A 197 -6.37 2.81 10.37
C PRO A 197 -6.49 3.14 8.88
N THR A 198 -5.39 3.03 8.15
CA THR A 198 -5.36 3.29 6.69
C THR A 198 -5.84 2.12 5.86
N ASN A 199 -6.13 0.97 6.46
CA ASN A 199 -6.74 -0.23 5.88
C ASN A 199 -6.38 -0.46 4.41
N PRO A 200 -5.16 -0.92 4.09
CA PRO A 200 -4.74 -1.08 2.71
C PRO A 200 -5.52 -2.18 2.01
N TRP A 201 -5.74 -1.98 0.70
CA TRP A 201 -6.25 -2.99 -0.23
C TRP A 201 -5.26 -3.16 -1.37
N CYS A 202 -5.02 -4.40 -1.73
CA CYS A 202 -4.17 -4.74 -2.85
C CYS A 202 -4.84 -5.77 -3.75
N LEU A 203 -4.91 -5.45 -5.04
CA LEU A 203 -5.42 -6.35 -6.06
C LEU A 203 -4.36 -6.53 -7.13
N GLY A 204 -4.13 -7.77 -7.57
CA GLY A 204 -3.22 -8.08 -8.66
C GLY A 204 -3.80 -9.16 -9.55
N ILE A 205 -3.61 -9.02 -10.85
CA ILE A 205 -4.08 -9.97 -11.86
C ILE A 205 -3.02 -10.12 -12.96
N PRO A 206 -2.86 -11.30 -13.57
CA PRO A 206 -2.05 -11.42 -14.77
C PRO A 206 -2.48 -10.40 -15.83
N GLY A 207 -1.53 -9.56 -16.27
CA GLY A 207 -1.78 -8.53 -17.28
C GLY A 207 -1.39 -8.97 -18.70
N GLY A 208 -1.20 -7.99 -19.56
CA GLY A 208 -0.77 -8.19 -20.94
C GLY A 208 0.75 -8.31 -21.09
N ALA A 209 1.30 -7.74 -22.16
CA ALA A 209 2.72 -7.82 -22.53
C ALA A 209 3.65 -7.12 -21.52
N GLN A 210 3.16 -6.14 -20.77
CA GLN A 210 3.95 -5.38 -19.79
C GLN A 210 3.97 -6.01 -18.39
N GLY A 211 3.33 -7.18 -18.20
CA GLY A 211 3.31 -7.89 -16.94
C GLY A 211 2.04 -7.69 -16.10
N PRO A 212 2.08 -7.96 -14.80
CA PRO A 212 0.94 -7.88 -13.91
C PRO A 212 0.31 -6.48 -13.83
N VAL A 213 -1.01 -6.43 -13.67
CA VAL A 213 -1.72 -5.21 -13.31
C VAL A 213 -1.98 -5.23 -11.80
N VAL A 214 -1.50 -4.21 -11.08
CA VAL A 214 -1.56 -4.18 -9.62
C VAL A 214 -2.11 -2.84 -9.13
N LEU A 215 -3.17 -2.90 -8.33
CA LEU A 215 -3.67 -1.80 -7.53
C LEU A 215 -3.25 -2.03 -6.07
N ASP A 216 -2.37 -1.20 -5.55
CA ASP A 216 -1.96 -1.20 -4.13
C ASP A 216 -2.25 0.19 -3.54
N CYS A 217 -3.21 0.27 -2.64
CA CYS A 217 -3.65 1.56 -2.12
C CYS A 217 -4.13 1.50 -0.68
N ALA A 218 -3.85 2.57 0.07
CA ALA A 218 -4.50 2.85 1.34
C ALA A 218 -5.91 3.42 1.12
N THR A 219 -6.79 3.24 2.09
CA THR A 219 -8.16 3.81 2.09
C THR A 219 -8.21 5.23 2.64
N GLY A 220 -7.14 5.71 3.26
CA GLY A 220 -6.96 7.13 3.62
C GLY A 220 -6.53 7.96 2.41
N GLN A 221 -6.94 9.23 2.39
CA GLN A 221 -6.65 10.18 1.30
C GLN A 221 -5.15 10.42 1.14
N VAL A 222 -4.40 10.43 2.25
CA VAL A 222 -2.96 10.63 2.32
C VAL A 222 -2.35 9.58 3.23
N ALA A 223 -1.14 9.13 2.92
CA ALA A 223 -0.39 8.26 3.82
C ALA A 223 0.13 9.06 5.02
N GLY A 224 0.08 8.47 6.22
CA GLY A 224 0.53 9.14 7.46
C GLY A 224 1.96 9.69 7.36
N GLY A 225 2.88 8.95 6.74
CA GLY A 225 4.25 9.40 6.52
C GLY A 225 4.38 10.74 5.80
N TRP A 226 3.47 11.06 4.87
CA TRP A 226 3.44 12.36 4.19
C TRP A 226 3.03 13.50 5.10
N ILE A 227 2.14 13.26 6.09
CA ILE A 227 1.75 14.28 7.06
C ILE A 227 2.95 14.64 7.94
N TYR A 228 3.70 13.63 8.44
CA TYR A 228 4.93 13.85 9.19
C TYR A 228 5.99 14.59 8.38
N ALA A 229 6.13 14.26 7.10
CA ALA A 229 7.07 14.91 6.22
C ALA A 229 6.68 16.38 5.97
N ALA A 230 5.40 16.67 5.70
CA ALA A 230 4.88 18.02 5.52
C ALA A 230 5.07 18.87 6.78
N GLN A 231 4.76 18.32 7.96
CA GLN A 231 4.98 19.00 9.25
C GLN A 231 6.44 19.42 9.46
N ARG A 232 7.38 18.50 9.18
CA ARG A 232 8.83 18.78 9.33
C ARG A 232 9.33 19.83 8.35
N ALA A 233 8.74 19.89 7.17
CA ALA A 233 9.13 20.82 6.11
C ALA A 233 8.41 22.18 6.20
N GLY A 234 7.45 22.36 7.11
CA GLY A 234 6.59 23.53 7.16
C GLY A 234 5.73 23.70 5.90
N ALA A 235 5.39 22.59 5.24
CA ALA A 235 4.59 22.56 4.02
C ALA A 235 3.12 22.26 4.32
N THR A 236 2.22 22.68 3.44
CA THR A 236 0.79 22.35 3.53
C THR A 236 0.46 21.05 2.82
N LEU A 237 -0.60 20.39 3.27
CA LEU A 237 -1.19 19.23 2.60
C LEU A 237 -2.11 19.67 1.46
N THR A 238 -2.47 18.74 0.60
CA THR A 238 -3.46 18.96 -0.45
C THR A 238 -4.86 19.13 0.17
N ASP A 239 -5.68 19.99 -0.41
CA ASP A 239 -7.09 20.13 -0.01
C ASP A 239 -7.81 18.79 0.03
N GLY A 240 -8.66 18.59 1.03
CA GLY A 240 -9.40 17.35 1.21
C GLY A 240 -8.57 16.18 1.76
N SER A 241 -7.36 16.43 2.28
CA SER A 241 -6.52 15.39 2.88
C SER A 241 -6.88 15.09 4.33
N ILE A 242 -7.14 16.11 5.12
CA ILE A 242 -7.40 16.00 6.56
C ILE A 242 -8.54 16.93 7.02
N VAL A 243 -9.02 16.65 8.22
CA VAL A 243 -9.84 17.58 9.02
C VAL A 243 -9.13 17.92 10.32
N ASP A 244 -9.46 19.09 10.89
CA ASP A 244 -9.04 19.50 12.23
C ASP A 244 -9.82 18.73 13.33
N SER A 245 -9.53 19.01 14.61
CA SER A 245 -10.20 18.37 15.76
C SER A 245 -11.70 18.66 15.86
N SER A 246 -12.19 19.70 15.17
CA SER A 246 -13.60 20.08 15.08
C SER A 246 -14.31 19.49 13.86
N GLY A 247 -13.56 18.84 12.95
CA GLY A 247 -14.08 18.22 11.73
C GLY A 247 -14.13 19.15 10.52
N HIS A 248 -13.55 20.35 10.59
CA HIS A 248 -13.44 21.24 9.44
C HIS A 248 -12.26 20.81 8.54
N PRO A 249 -12.39 20.92 7.20
CA PRO A 249 -11.30 20.70 6.29
C PRO A 249 -10.06 21.53 6.63
N SER A 250 -8.89 20.90 6.64
CA SER A 250 -7.61 21.57 6.87
C SER A 250 -6.54 21.10 5.89
N THR A 251 -5.56 21.97 5.65
CA THR A 251 -4.33 21.69 4.90
C THR A 251 -3.09 21.81 5.79
N ASP A 252 -3.26 22.26 7.04
CA ASP A 252 -2.15 22.38 7.99
C ASP A 252 -1.87 21.00 8.63
N PRO A 253 -0.67 20.42 8.44
CA PRO A 253 -0.31 19.16 9.08
C PRO A 253 -0.42 19.19 10.60
N ALA A 254 -0.23 20.37 11.24
CA ALA A 254 -0.34 20.51 12.69
C ALA A 254 -1.73 20.13 13.22
N ASP A 255 -2.78 20.39 12.46
CA ASP A 255 -4.15 20.05 12.85
C ASP A 255 -4.35 18.54 13.03
N TYR A 256 -3.69 17.72 12.20
CA TYR A 256 -3.71 16.27 12.37
C TYR A 256 -3.13 15.84 13.74
N PHE A 257 -1.99 16.45 14.15
CA PHE A 257 -1.37 16.13 15.43
C PHE A 257 -2.15 16.71 16.62
N ASN A 258 -2.96 17.74 16.40
CA ASN A 258 -3.81 18.37 17.41
C ASN A 258 -5.22 17.72 17.52
N GLY A 259 -5.35 16.45 17.11
CA GLY A 259 -6.59 15.69 17.23
C GLY A 259 -7.46 15.66 15.98
N GLY A 260 -6.93 16.11 14.86
CA GLY A 260 -7.54 15.96 13.56
C GLY A 260 -7.43 14.54 13.01
N ALA A 261 -7.90 14.33 11.78
CA ALA A 261 -7.93 13.01 11.14
C ALA A 261 -7.71 13.09 9.64
N ILE A 262 -7.17 12.01 9.06
CA ILE A 262 -7.13 11.82 7.61
C ILE A 262 -8.55 11.59 7.09
N LEU A 263 -8.89 12.16 5.95
CA LEU A 263 -10.14 11.87 5.27
C LEU A 263 -10.06 10.56 4.46
N PRO A 264 -11.16 9.82 4.30
CA PRO A 264 -11.16 8.62 3.47
C PRO A 264 -11.04 8.96 1.99
N LYS A 265 -10.25 8.19 1.26
CA LYS A 265 -10.00 8.37 -0.17
C LYS A 265 -11.28 8.20 -0.98
N GLY A 266 -11.63 9.21 -1.78
CA GLY A 266 -12.89 9.20 -2.53
C GLY A 266 -14.14 9.16 -1.63
N GLY A 267 -14.06 9.66 -0.40
CA GLY A 267 -15.19 9.77 0.52
C GLY A 267 -15.79 8.42 0.90
N VAL A 268 -17.01 8.17 0.46
CA VAL A 268 -17.77 6.93 0.76
C VAL A 268 -17.03 5.67 0.33
N LEU A 269 -16.32 5.70 -0.81
CA LEU A 269 -15.61 4.51 -1.32
C LEU A 269 -14.50 4.07 -0.38
N GLY A 270 -13.58 4.97 -0.02
CA GLY A 270 -12.49 4.66 0.90
C GLY A 270 -12.99 4.28 2.28
N TYR A 271 -14.04 4.95 2.79
CA TYR A 271 -14.68 4.59 4.04
C TYR A 271 -15.29 3.19 3.99
N GLY A 272 -16.02 2.86 2.92
CA GLY A 272 -16.61 1.53 2.74
C GLY A 272 -15.55 0.43 2.72
N LEU A 273 -14.47 0.63 1.95
CA LEU A 273 -13.35 -0.31 1.91
C LEU A 273 -12.65 -0.45 3.28
N ALA A 274 -12.44 0.65 4.01
CA ALA A 274 -11.85 0.60 5.35
C ALA A 274 -12.73 -0.17 6.33
N THR A 275 -14.04 0.07 6.31
CA THR A 275 -15.01 -0.65 7.13
C THR A 275 -14.98 -2.16 6.84
N MET A 276 -15.00 -2.53 5.56
CA MET A 276 -14.90 -3.94 5.17
C MET A 276 -13.56 -4.56 5.58
N GLY A 277 -12.45 -3.81 5.45
CA GLY A 277 -11.13 -4.25 5.92
C GLY A 277 -11.13 -4.58 7.41
N GLU A 278 -11.72 -3.72 8.26
CA GLU A 278 -11.84 -3.98 9.70
C GLU A 278 -12.77 -5.17 10.00
N LEU A 279 -13.94 -5.26 9.36
CA LEU A 279 -14.84 -6.39 9.56
C LEU A 279 -14.21 -7.72 9.17
N ILE A 280 -13.40 -7.76 8.11
CA ILE A 280 -12.67 -8.94 7.69
C ILE A 280 -11.50 -9.22 8.66
N CYS A 281 -10.63 -8.23 8.89
CA CYS A 281 -9.37 -8.47 9.58
C CYS A 281 -9.48 -8.44 11.12
N ASP A 282 -10.48 -7.75 11.69
CA ASP A 282 -10.74 -7.73 13.13
C ASP A 282 -11.89 -8.69 13.52
N ALA A 283 -13.09 -8.46 12.97
CA ALA A 283 -14.26 -9.23 13.43
C ALA A 283 -14.23 -10.70 12.97
N MET A 284 -13.75 -10.98 11.75
CA MET A 284 -13.68 -12.36 11.24
C MET A 284 -12.39 -13.07 11.66
N LEU A 285 -11.21 -12.42 11.58
CA LEU A 285 -9.93 -13.03 11.93
C LEU A 285 -9.55 -12.89 13.41
N GLY A 286 -10.23 -12.05 14.17
CA GLY A 286 -9.87 -11.62 15.52
C GLY A 286 -8.98 -10.38 15.55
N PRO A 287 -8.85 -9.69 16.70
CA PRO A 287 -8.05 -8.48 16.82
C PRO A 287 -6.57 -8.74 16.54
N ALA A 288 -5.91 -7.83 15.85
CA ALA A 288 -4.48 -7.92 15.58
C ALA A 288 -3.67 -7.77 16.87
N THR A 289 -2.71 -8.64 17.06
CA THR A 289 -1.79 -8.61 18.22
C THR A 289 -0.68 -7.58 18.05
N LEU A 290 -0.32 -7.27 16.81
CA LEU A 290 0.74 -6.31 16.42
C LEU A 290 0.18 -5.25 15.45
N GLU A 291 0.84 -5.08 14.30
CA GLU A 291 0.55 -4.01 13.34
C GLU A 291 -0.81 -4.19 12.65
N CYS A 292 -1.08 -5.40 12.14
CA CYS A 292 -2.31 -5.73 11.45
C CYS A 292 -2.50 -7.25 11.34
N ASN A 293 -3.71 -7.66 10.97
CA ASN A 293 -3.96 -8.92 10.28
C ASN A 293 -4.11 -8.64 8.78
N THR A 294 -3.86 -9.64 7.96
CA THR A 294 -4.09 -9.57 6.51
C THR A 294 -4.92 -10.78 6.07
N PHE A 295 -6.00 -10.50 5.35
CA PHE A 295 -6.75 -11.52 4.63
C PHE A 295 -6.35 -11.49 3.16
N ILE A 296 -6.15 -12.67 2.56
CA ILE A 296 -5.80 -12.84 1.15
C ILE A 296 -6.75 -13.84 0.51
N LEU A 297 -7.26 -13.49 -0.67
CA LEU A 297 -7.97 -14.39 -1.56
C LEU A 297 -7.15 -14.52 -2.85
N MET A 298 -6.83 -15.76 -3.23
CA MET A 298 -6.19 -16.08 -4.50
C MET A 298 -7.08 -16.97 -5.34
N VAL A 299 -7.11 -16.74 -6.66
CA VAL A 299 -7.87 -17.57 -7.60
C VAL A 299 -6.97 -17.94 -8.77
N ASP A 300 -6.87 -19.21 -9.12
CA ASP A 300 -6.19 -19.67 -10.32
C ASP A 300 -6.98 -19.20 -11.55
N THR A 301 -6.42 -18.26 -12.30
CA THR A 301 -7.07 -17.69 -13.49
C THR A 301 -7.21 -18.70 -14.64
N GLY A 302 -6.40 -19.77 -14.62
CA GLY A 302 -6.44 -20.86 -15.59
C GLY A 302 -7.75 -21.67 -15.58
N LEU A 303 -8.53 -21.58 -14.49
CA LEU A 303 -9.86 -22.19 -14.40
C LEU A 303 -10.88 -21.59 -15.38
N TYR A 304 -10.73 -20.33 -15.70
CA TYR A 304 -11.71 -19.60 -16.52
C TYR A 304 -11.24 -19.42 -17.96
N ARG A 305 -9.92 -19.28 -18.15
CA ARG A 305 -9.38 -18.98 -19.46
C ARG A 305 -7.91 -19.41 -19.54
N ALA A 306 -7.49 -19.94 -20.71
CA ALA A 306 -6.09 -20.25 -20.96
C ALA A 306 -5.22 -18.97 -20.83
N LYS A 307 -4.02 -19.10 -20.27
CA LYS A 307 -3.12 -17.98 -19.96
C LYS A 307 -2.92 -17.02 -21.15
N SER A 308 -2.64 -17.55 -22.36
CA SER A 308 -2.46 -16.74 -23.56
C SER A 308 -3.71 -15.97 -23.97
N SER A 309 -4.89 -16.60 -23.84
CA SER A 309 -6.17 -15.93 -24.12
C SER A 309 -6.50 -14.85 -23.10
N LEU A 310 -6.16 -15.07 -21.82
CA LEU A 310 -6.30 -14.04 -20.78
C LEU A 310 -5.38 -12.86 -21.08
N GLN A 311 -4.10 -13.13 -21.36
CA GLN A 311 -3.11 -12.08 -21.67
C GLN A 311 -3.51 -11.23 -22.89
N ASN A 312 -3.95 -11.86 -23.97
CA ASN A 312 -4.40 -11.15 -25.16
C ASN A 312 -5.64 -10.26 -24.88
N ALA A 313 -6.59 -10.78 -24.10
CA ALA A 313 -7.77 -10.01 -23.74
C ALA A 313 -7.44 -8.86 -22.77
N ALA A 314 -6.52 -9.09 -21.83
CA ALA A 314 -6.03 -8.04 -20.93
C ALA A 314 -5.33 -6.94 -21.73
N GLU A 315 -4.40 -7.32 -22.63
CA GLU A 315 -3.69 -6.34 -23.46
C GLU A 315 -4.65 -5.47 -24.27
N ALA A 316 -5.67 -6.06 -24.89
CA ALA A 316 -6.66 -5.27 -25.64
C ALA A 316 -7.36 -4.21 -24.79
N ILE A 317 -7.71 -4.54 -23.53
CA ILE A 317 -8.32 -3.60 -22.59
C ILE A 317 -7.30 -2.53 -22.17
N LEU A 318 -6.08 -2.95 -21.84
CA LEU A 318 -5.03 -2.06 -21.35
C LEU A 318 -4.58 -1.08 -22.43
N ASP A 319 -4.52 -1.52 -23.69
CA ASP A 319 -4.20 -0.66 -24.83
C ASP A 319 -5.30 0.38 -25.08
N GLU A 320 -6.57 0.00 -24.97
CA GLU A 320 -7.67 0.97 -25.05
C GLU A 320 -7.55 2.06 -23.97
N LEU A 321 -7.22 1.67 -22.74
CA LEU A 321 -7.01 2.62 -21.64
C LEU A 321 -5.81 3.55 -21.89
N ARG A 322 -4.66 2.99 -22.30
CA ARG A 322 -3.44 3.77 -22.59
C ARG A 322 -3.62 4.74 -23.75
N ASN A 323 -4.40 4.34 -24.76
CA ASN A 323 -4.66 5.16 -25.93
C ASN A 323 -5.75 6.22 -25.71
N CYS A 324 -6.39 6.26 -24.55
CA CYS A 324 -7.30 7.34 -24.19
C CYS A 324 -6.53 8.67 -24.19
N PRO A 325 -6.99 9.72 -24.90
CA PRO A 325 -6.31 11.01 -24.89
C PRO A 325 -6.16 11.56 -23.46
N PRO A 326 -4.96 11.99 -23.06
CA PRO A 326 -4.75 12.49 -21.71
C PRO A 326 -5.49 13.82 -21.51
N ALA A 327 -6.07 13.98 -20.30
CA ALA A 327 -6.68 15.24 -19.92
C ALA A 327 -5.62 16.34 -19.71
N PRO A 328 -6.00 17.65 -19.78
CA PRO A 328 -5.06 18.74 -19.53
C PRO A 328 -4.34 18.57 -18.18
N GLY A 329 -3.01 18.66 -18.21
CA GLY A 329 -2.13 18.49 -17.05
C GLY A 329 -1.60 17.07 -16.83
N PHE A 330 -1.98 16.13 -17.68
CA PHE A 330 -1.43 14.77 -17.72
C PHE A 330 -0.62 14.54 -18.99
N ASP A 331 0.52 13.89 -18.86
CA ASP A 331 1.37 13.54 -20.03
C ASP A 331 0.83 12.29 -20.75
N ARG A 332 0.19 11.40 -20.01
CA ARG A 332 -0.39 10.13 -20.50
C ARG A 332 -1.41 9.57 -19.53
N VAL A 333 -2.21 8.61 -19.99
CA VAL A 333 -3.01 7.73 -19.13
C VAL A 333 -2.13 6.58 -18.67
N GLU A 334 -2.14 6.28 -17.37
CA GLU A 334 -1.38 5.18 -16.77
C GLU A 334 -2.32 4.08 -16.27
N VAL A 335 -1.93 2.84 -16.48
CA VAL A 335 -2.60 1.67 -15.88
C VAL A 335 -2.02 1.42 -14.47
N CYS A 336 -2.81 0.80 -13.62
CA CYS A 336 -2.39 0.48 -12.24
C CYS A 336 -1.14 -0.42 -12.23
N GLY A 337 -0.11 -0.01 -11.49
CA GLY A 337 1.17 -0.72 -11.35
C GLY A 337 2.22 -0.38 -12.41
N GLU A 338 1.86 0.26 -13.53
CA GLU A 338 2.84 0.63 -14.58
C GLU A 338 3.89 1.64 -14.09
N ARG A 339 3.48 2.57 -13.24
CA ARG A 339 4.41 3.57 -12.69
C ARG A 339 5.53 2.90 -11.91
N GLU A 340 5.18 1.95 -11.07
CA GLU A 340 6.09 1.17 -10.24
C GLU A 340 7.03 0.32 -11.12
N GLN A 341 6.51 -0.33 -12.14
CA GLN A 341 7.28 -1.14 -13.08
C GLN A 341 8.27 -0.29 -13.90
N ILE A 342 7.82 0.86 -14.40
CA ILE A 342 8.68 1.79 -15.17
C ILE A 342 9.77 2.35 -14.24
N HIS A 343 9.42 2.75 -13.02
CA HIS A 343 10.39 3.27 -12.07
C HIS A 343 11.44 2.22 -11.74
N ARG A 344 11.05 0.97 -11.50
CA ARG A 344 11.96 -0.14 -11.27
C ARG A 344 12.91 -0.37 -12.44
N ALA A 345 12.40 -0.37 -13.67
CA ALA A 345 13.22 -0.58 -14.88
C ALA A 345 14.22 0.56 -15.14
N GLN A 346 13.91 1.78 -14.74
CA GLN A 346 14.72 2.98 -14.97
C GLN A 346 15.68 3.31 -13.83
N THR A 347 15.49 2.73 -12.65
CA THR A 347 16.27 3.06 -11.45
C THR A 347 17.56 2.23 -11.41
N SER A 348 18.69 2.88 -11.62
CA SER A 348 20.04 2.29 -11.49
C SER A 348 20.78 2.69 -10.20
N VAL A 349 20.30 3.73 -9.52
CA VAL A 349 20.83 4.27 -8.26
C VAL A 349 19.66 4.80 -7.42
N LEU A 350 19.68 4.58 -6.12
CA LEU A 350 18.65 5.10 -5.23
C LEU A 350 18.89 6.56 -4.90
N ARG A 351 17.85 7.36 -4.93
CA ARG A 351 17.87 8.76 -4.51
C ARG A 351 17.17 8.89 -3.16
N LEU A 352 17.94 8.69 -2.09
CA LEU A 352 17.41 8.68 -0.73
C LEU A 352 17.41 10.07 -0.10
N PRO A 353 16.45 10.41 0.79
CA PRO A 353 16.58 11.58 1.64
C PRO A 353 17.88 11.53 2.43
N ALA A 354 18.63 12.64 2.42
CA ALA A 354 19.96 12.70 3.04
C ALA A 354 19.93 12.29 4.52
N ARG A 355 18.91 12.75 5.26
CA ARG A 355 18.73 12.40 6.68
C ARG A 355 18.45 10.90 6.89
N THR A 356 17.68 10.27 5.99
CA THR A 356 17.42 8.83 6.06
C THR A 356 18.71 8.05 5.85
N TRP A 357 19.51 8.45 4.85
CA TRP A 357 20.79 7.80 4.59
C TRP A 357 21.79 7.99 5.75
N GLU A 358 21.90 9.22 6.26
CA GLU A 358 22.72 9.51 7.43
C GLU A 358 22.32 8.68 8.64
N ALA A 359 21.02 8.59 8.93
CA ALA A 359 20.50 7.77 10.03
C ALA A 359 20.83 6.28 9.85
N LEU A 360 20.73 5.73 8.62
CA LEU A 360 21.11 4.35 8.34
C LEU A 360 22.61 4.10 8.56
N VAL A 361 23.48 5.04 8.14
CA VAL A 361 24.94 4.93 8.26
C VAL A 361 25.40 5.06 9.72
N THR A 362 24.75 5.91 10.50
CA THR A 362 25.09 6.16 11.90
C THR A 362 24.41 5.19 12.88
N HIS A 363 23.44 4.41 12.41
CA HIS A 363 22.75 3.42 13.23
C HIS A 363 23.64 2.18 13.43
N GLN A 364 24.23 2.07 14.63
CA GLN A 364 25.06 0.93 15.06
C GLN A 364 24.40 0.19 16.21
#